data_1c646586f8a5643af99faa23b61b69a2
#
_entry.id   1c646586f8a5643af99faa23b61b69a2
#
_cell.length_a   1.000
_cell.length_b   1.000
_cell.length_c   1.000
_cell.angle_alpha   90.00
_cell.angle_beta   90.00
_cell.angle_gamma   90.00
#
_symmetry.space_group_name_H-M   'P 1'
#
loop_
_entity.id
_entity.type
_entity.pdbx_description
1 polymer ?
#
loop_
_entity_poly.entity_id
_entity_poly.type
_entity_poly.pdbx_seq_one_letter_code
_entity_poly.pdbx_strand_id
1 'polypeptide(L)'
;MQVGGGGSLRSDINVTPLVDVVLVLLIIFMVITPVLQMGYLVRVPPKAPANLPPSAVQDQIILRLLPDNHIFINKEEVQEANFPSRVREILHGNTSKMVFFSGSRDVDYEKTMAFLDQARAAGCKNIGIIVEEAQ
;
A
#
# COMPACT_ATOMS: atom_id res chain seq x y z
N MET A 1 -52.88 57.46 34.75
CA MET A 1 -51.51 57.01 34.65
C MET A 1 -51.48 55.60 34.13
N GLN A 2 -51.20 55.42 32.88
CA GLN A 2 -51.03 54.10 32.27
C GLN A 2 -49.55 53.80 32.20
N VAL A 3 -49.10 52.86 33.00
CA VAL A 3 -47.83 52.22 32.83
C VAL A 3 -48.08 50.93 32.07
N GLY A 4 -48.27 51.06 30.81
CA GLY A 4 -48.36 49.93 29.91
C GLY A 4 -47.10 49.78 29.07
N GLY A 5 -46.07 49.36 29.68
CA GLY A 5 -44.81 49.09 29.01
C GLY A 5 -44.40 47.64 29.14
N GLY A 6 -45.29 46.71 28.85
CA GLY A 6 -44.94 45.35 28.63
C GLY A 6 -44.25 45.16 27.28
N GLY A 7 -43.05 45.70 27.13
CA GLY A 7 -42.21 45.31 26.05
C GLY A 7 -41.86 43.87 26.26
N SER A 8 -42.55 42.94 25.61
CA SER A 8 -42.10 41.57 25.49
C SER A 8 -40.76 41.62 24.78
N LEU A 9 -39.70 41.41 25.54
CA LEU A 9 -38.40 41.12 24.99
C LEU A 9 -38.54 39.83 24.18
N ARG A 10 -38.86 39.94 22.93
CA ARG A 10 -38.73 38.83 22.02
C ARG A 10 -37.27 38.61 21.78
N SER A 11 -36.70 37.73 22.51
CA SER A 11 -35.42 37.16 22.17
C SER A 11 -35.66 36.16 21.03
N ASP A 12 -35.93 36.62 19.85
CA ASP A 12 -35.93 35.79 18.66
C ASP A 12 -34.47 35.45 18.35
N ILE A 13 -34.09 34.21 18.68
CA ILE A 13 -32.81 33.67 18.29
C ILE A 13 -32.84 33.65 16.75
N ASN A 14 -32.01 34.46 16.12
CA ASN A 14 -31.83 34.41 14.68
C ASN A 14 -31.20 33.09 14.31
N VAL A 15 -31.96 32.16 13.75
CA VAL A 15 -31.51 30.83 13.30
C VAL A 15 -30.64 30.91 12.06
N THR A 16 -30.52 32.06 11.40
CA THR A 16 -29.76 32.23 10.17
C THR A 16 -28.28 31.88 10.34
N PRO A 17 -27.56 32.32 11.41
CA PRO A 17 -26.19 31.91 11.64
C PRO A 17 -26.01 30.43 11.92
N LEU A 18 -26.98 29.81 12.60
CA LEU A 18 -26.98 28.37 12.87
C LEU A 18 -27.17 27.56 11.60
N VAL A 19 -28.12 27.97 10.76
CA VAL A 19 -28.39 27.33 9.46
C VAL A 19 -27.18 27.44 8.53
N ASP A 20 -26.50 28.57 8.50
CA ASP A 20 -25.31 28.79 7.70
C ASP A 20 -24.17 27.83 8.09
N VAL A 21 -23.90 27.71 9.41
CA VAL A 21 -22.90 26.77 9.91
C VAL A 21 -23.24 25.32 9.53
N VAL A 22 -24.48 24.91 9.69
CA VAL A 22 -24.94 23.57 9.34
C VAL A 22 -24.82 23.31 7.84
N LEU A 23 -25.23 24.27 7.01
CA LEU A 23 -25.10 24.16 5.55
C LEU A 23 -23.65 24.05 5.09
N VAL A 24 -22.76 24.86 5.65
CA VAL A 24 -21.33 24.82 5.34
C VAL A 24 -20.74 23.46 5.73
N LEU A 25 -21.08 22.95 6.92
CA LEU A 25 -20.62 21.62 7.35
C LEU A 25 -21.14 20.51 6.44
N LEU A 26 -22.40 20.57 6.01
CA LEU A 26 -22.97 19.61 5.08
C LEU A 26 -22.25 19.62 3.73
N ILE A 27 -21.94 20.79 3.21
CA ILE A 27 -21.19 20.93 1.94
C ILE A 27 -19.77 20.39 2.09
N ILE A 28 -19.09 20.69 3.19
CA ILE A 28 -17.75 20.17 3.48
C ILE A 28 -17.77 18.64 3.55
N PHE A 29 -18.70 18.04 4.26
CA PHE A 29 -18.83 16.59 4.32
C PHE A 29 -19.17 15.98 2.97
N MET A 30 -20.01 16.63 2.16
CA MET A 30 -20.33 16.16 0.82
C MET A 30 -19.12 16.16 -0.12
N VAL A 31 -18.25 17.15 -0.01
CA VAL A 31 -17.02 17.26 -0.83
C VAL A 31 -15.94 16.30 -0.35
N ILE A 32 -15.79 16.10 0.96
CA ILE A 32 -14.78 15.21 1.54
C ILE A 32 -15.12 13.73 1.34
N THR A 33 -16.40 13.36 1.37
CA THR A 33 -16.84 11.97 1.26
C THR A 33 -16.30 11.24 0.02
N PRO A 34 -16.37 11.78 -1.21
CA PRO A 34 -15.78 11.12 -2.38
C PRO A 34 -14.26 11.05 -2.32
N VAL A 35 -13.59 12.01 -1.66
CA VAL A 35 -12.13 11.98 -1.48
C VAL A 35 -11.72 10.85 -0.55
N LEU A 36 -12.51 10.55 0.49
CA LEU A 36 -12.27 9.41 1.36
C LEU A 36 -12.57 8.07 0.67
N GLN A 37 -13.50 8.07 -0.30
CA GLN A 37 -13.79 6.90 -1.13
C GLN A 37 -12.75 6.65 -2.22
N MET A 38 -11.99 7.66 -2.59
CA MET A 38 -10.74 7.48 -3.31
C MET A 38 -9.65 6.94 -2.35
N GLY A 39 -10.05 6.06 -1.42
CA GLY A 39 -9.10 5.19 -0.78
C GLY A 39 -8.26 4.61 -1.89
N TYR A 40 -6.96 4.78 -1.76
CA TYR A 40 -5.99 4.14 -2.61
C TYR A 40 -6.53 2.75 -2.93
N LEU A 41 -6.88 2.54 -4.19
CA LEU A 41 -7.01 1.20 -4.71
C LEU A 41 -5.60 0.61 -4.64
N VAL A 42 -5.20 0.27 -3.44
CA VAL A 42 -4.17 -0.73 -3.25
C VAL A 42 -4.80 -1.94 -3.92
N ARG A 43 -4.44 -2.15 -5.18
CA ARG A 43 -4.65 -3.44 -5.81
C ARG A 43 -3.84 -4.41 -4.99
N VAL A 44 -4.46 -4.89 -3.91
CA VAL A 44 -3.99 -6.10 -3.27
C VAL A 44 -4.11 -7.14 -4.36
N PRO A 45 -3.01 -7.69 -4.86
CA PRO A 45 -3.08 -8.79 -5.80
C PRO A 45 -4.01 -9.83 -5.18
N PRO A 46 -4.99 -10.35 -5.92
CA PRO A 46 -5.85 -11.37 -5.37
C PRO A 46 -4.97 -12.46 -4.78
N LYS A 47 -5.27 -12.89 -3.54
CA LYS A 47 -4.64 -14.08 -2.95
C LYS A 47 -4.60 -15.13 -4.04
N ALA A 48 -3.40 -15.55 -4.41
CA ALA A 48 -3.24 -16.58 -5.41
C ALA A 48 -4.13 -17.76 -5.00
N PRO A 49 -5.05 -18.20 -5.86
CA PRO A 49 -5.89 -19.34 -5.52
C PRO A 49 -5.00 -20.51 -5.14
N ALA A 50 -5.32 -21.18 -4.03
CA ALA A 50 -4.53 -22.29 -3.48
C ALA A 50 -4.32 -23.47 -4.47
N ASN A 51 -4.96 -23.41 -5.62
CA ASN A 51 -4.92 -24.42 -6.69
C ASN A 51 -4.37 -23.83 -8.00
N LEU A 52 -3.21 -23.15 -7.94
CA LEU A 52 -2.50 -22.81 -9.18
C LEU A 52 -1.95 -24.10 -9.81
N PRO A 53 -2.17 -24.29 -11.12
CA PRO A 53 -1.54 -25.42 -11.80
C PRO A 53 -0.03 -25.33 -11.68
N PRO A 54 0.71 -26.46 -11.60
CA PRO A 54 2.16 -26.49 -11.41
C PRO A 54 2.95 -25.66 -12.40
N SER A 55 2.39 -25.43 -13.59
CA SER A 55 3.00 -24.60 -14.64
C SER A 55 3.02 -23.10 -14.32
N ALA A 56 2.08 -22.59 -13.52
CA ALA A 56 2.05 -21.18 -13.16
C ALA A 56 3.09 -20.83 -12.08
N VAL A 57 3.55 -21.82 -11.34
CA VAL A 57 4.58 -21.65 -10.29
C VAL A 57 6.00 -21.54 -10.90
N GLN A 58 6.19 -22.10 -12.11
CA GLN A 58 7.50 -22.09 -12.77
C GLN A 58 7.90 -20.71 -13.32
N ASP A 59 6.94 -19.83 -13.52
CA ASP A 59 7.18 -18.48 -14.05
C ASP A 59 7.33 -17.40 -12.95
N GLN A 60 7.34 -17.80 -11.69
CA GLN A 60 7.49 -16.88 -10.56
C GLN A 60 8.92 -16.95 -10.01
N ILE A 61 9.49 -15.78 -9.78
CA ILE A 61 10.78 -15.63 -9.11
C ILE A 61 10.51 -15.07 -7.72
N ILE A 62 10.92 -15.78 -6.70
CA ILE A 62 10.79 -15.33 -5.31
C ILE A 62 12.16 -14.93 -4.80
N LEU A 63 12.31 -13.65 -4.49
CA LEU A 63 13.48 -13.07 -3.86
C LEU A 63 13.26 -13.01 -2.36
N ARG A 64 14.11 -13.68 -1.58
CA ARG A 64 13.99 -13.70 -0.12
C ARG A 64 15.28 -13.11 0.49
N LEU A 65 15.07 -12.19 1.44
CA LEU A 65 16.14 -11.59 2.22
C LEU A 65 15.96 -11.96 3.70
N LEU A 66 16.98 -12.59 4.28
CA LEU A 66 17.03 -12.96 5.69
C LEU A 66 17.80 -11.92 6.51
N PRO A 67 17.61 -11.88 7.86
CA PRO A 67 18.31 -10.95 8.75
C PRO A 67 19.83 -11.07 8.71
N ASP A 68 20.34 -12.26 8.41
CA ASP A 68 21.77 -12.57 8.34
C ASP A 68 22.42 -12.16 7.00
N ASN A 69 21.74 -11.34 6.20
CA ASN A 69 22.12 -10.95 4.84
C ASN A 69 22.19 -12.12 3.84
N HIS A 70 21.59 -13.26 4.17
CA HIS A 70 21.45 -14.35 3.20
C HIS A 70 20.35 -14.03 2.20
N ILE A 71 20.70 -14.11 0.93
CA ILE A 71 19.79 -13.85 -0.19
C ILE A 71 19.46 -15.18 -0.85
N PHE A 72 18.17 -15.42 -1.04
CA PHE A 72 17.68 -16.59 -1.77
C PHE A 72 16.90 -16.15 -3.00
N ILE A 73 17.18 -16.81 -4.10
CA ILE A 73 16.36 -16.73 -5.32
C ILE A 73 15.66 -18.08 -5.47
N ASN A 74 14.35 -18.08 -5.26
CA ASN A 74 13.55 -19.30 -5.13
C ASN A 74 14.04 -20.19 -3.98
N LYS A 75 14.86 -21.18 -4.29
CA LYS A 75 15.43 -22.12 -3.30
C LYS A 75 16.98 -22.09 -3.27
N GLU A 76 17.59 -21.30 -4.14
CA GLU A 76 19.03 -21.19 -4.30
C GLU A 76 19.56 -20.02 -3.48
N GLU A 77 20.53 -20.28 -2.63
CA GLU A 77 21.24 -19.23 -1.91
C GLU A 77 22.26 -18.56 -2.83
N VAL A 78 22.23 -17.23 -2.88
CA VAL A 78 23.08 -16.43 -3.74
C VAL A 78 23.82 -15.39 -2.90
N GLN A 79 25.12 -15.27 -3.14
CA GLN A 79 25.92 -14.22 -2.52
C GLN A 79 25.51 -12.84 -3.04
N GLU A 80 25.53 -11.84 -2.17
CA GLU A 80 25.15 -10.46 -2.51
C GLU A 80 25.91 -9.93 -3.73
N ALA A 81 27.20 -10.24 -3.87
CA ALA A 81 28.02 -9.83 -5.01
C ALA A 81 27.55 -10.42 -6.35
N ASN A 82 26.98 -11.61 -6.34
CA ASN A 82 26.53 -12.34 -7.52
C ASN A 82 25.03 -12.14 -7.81
N PHE A 83 24.32 -11.55 -6.87
CA PHE A 83 22.88 -11.38 -6.95
C PHE A 83 22.41 -10.66 -8.24
N PRO A 84 22.97 -9.48 -8.61
CA PRO A 84 22.53 -8.78 -9.83
C PRO A 84 22.76 -9.59 -11.09
N SER A 85 23.89 -10.31 -11.18
CA SER A 85 24.21 -11.14 -12.35
C SER A 85 23.29 -12.33 -12.45
N ARG A 86 22.98 -12.97 -11.33
CA ARG A 86 22.09 -14.12 -11.28
C ARG A 86 20.65 -13.75 -11.64
N VAL A 87 20.17 -12.62 -11.14
CA VAL A 87 18.84 -12.10 -11.48
C VAL A 87 18.75 -11.81 -12.98
N ARG A 88 19.76 -11.18 -13.58
CA ARG A 88 19.79 -10.93 -15.02
C ARG A 88 19.76 -12.23 -15.82
N GLU A 89 20.50 -13.22 -15.41
CA GLU A 89 20.52 -14.54 -16.08
C GLU A 89 19.15 -15.20 -16.07
N ILE A 90 18.45 -15.17 -14.91
CA ILE A 90 17.12 -15.77 -14.78
C ILE A 90 16.08 -14.99 -15.59
N LEU A 91 16.21 -13.66 -15.67
CA LEU A 91 15.34 -12.80 -16.48
C LEU A 91 15.68 -12.85 -17.96
N HIS A 92 16.88 -13.30 -18.33
CA HIS A 92 17.33 -13.41 -19.72
C HIS A 92 16.53 -14.50 -20.42
N GLY A 93 15.58 -14.10 -21.22
CA GLY A 93 14.71 -15.00 -21.96
C GLY A 93 13.22 -14.85 -21.64
N ASN A 94 12.87 -14.26 -20.53
CA ASN A 94 11.47 -14.00 -20.23
C ASN A 94 11.30 -12.79 -19.30
N THR A 95 11.22 -11.59 -19.88
CA THR A 95 10.96 -10.34 -19.17
C THR A 95 9.55 -10.25 -18.60
N SER A 96 8.70 -11.23 -18.86
CA SER A 96 7.33 -11.33 -18.37
C SER A 96 7.21 -12.04 -17.02
N LYS A 97 8.31 -12.56 -16.47
CA LYS A 97 8.28 -13.24 -15.16
C LYS A 97 7.88 -12.29 -14.05
N MET A 98 6.97 -12.75 -13.23
CA MET A 98 6.58 -12.03 -12.01
C MET A 98 7.64 -12.27 -10.93
N VAL A 99 8.18 -11.18 -10.40
CA VAL A 99 9.15 -11.22 -9.32
C VAL A 99 8.44 -10.84 -8.03
N PHE A 100 8.60 -11.66 -7.01
CA PHE A 100 8.05 -11.42 -5.70
C PHE A 100 9.17 -11.27 -4.68
N PHE A 101 9.02 -10.33 -3.77
CA PHE A 101 9.93 -10.14 -2.65
C PHE A 101 9.29 -10.63 -1.36
N SER A 102 10.00 -11.45 -0.60
CA SER A 102 9.64 -11.87 0.74
C SER A 102 10.78 -11.48 1.69
N GLY A 103 10.54 -10.52 2.56
CA GLY A 103 11.48 -10.09 3.58
C GLY A 103 11.06 -10.56 4.96
N SER A 104 12.00 -10.97 5.78
CA SER A 104 11.76 -11.19 7.21
C SER A 104 11.48 -9.85 7.91
N ARG A 105 10.65 -9.85 8.94
CA ARG A 105 10.33 -8.66 9.74
C ARG A 105 11.54 -8.08 10.47
N ASP A 106 12.55 -8.89 10.71
CA ASP A 106 13.77 -8.52 11.43
C ASP A 106 14.84 -7.88 10.55
N VAL A 107 14.57 -7.72 9.26
CA VAL A 107 15.46 -7.04 8.32
C VAL A 107 15.23 -5.53 8.36
N ASP A 108 16.33 -4.78 8.48
CA ASP A 108 16.27 -3.32 8.44
C ASP A 108 15.65 -2.80 7.14
N TYR A 109 14.84 -1.77 7.26
CA TYR A 109 14.20 -1.13 6.11
C TYR A 109 15.22 -0.62 5.09
N GLU A 110 16.32 -0.03 5.55
CA GLU A 110 17.39 0.48 4.69
C GLU A 110 17.99 -0.64 3.83
N LYS A 111 18.27 -1.79 4.44
CA LYS A 111 18.80 -2.98 3.72
C LYS A 111 17.78 -3.52 2.71
N THR A 112 16.50 -3.55 3.09
CA THR A 112 15.44 -3.98 2.21
C THR A 112 15.33 -3.07 0.98
N MET A 113 15.40 -1.75 1.17
CA MET A 113 15.35 -0.81 0.06
C MET A 113 16.57 -0.93 -0.86
N ALA A 114 17.77 -1.04 -0.31
CA ALA A 114 18.98 -1.25 -1.08
C ALA A 114 18.91 -2.54 -1.92
N PHE A 115 18.39 -3.61 -1.33
CA PHE A 115 18.19 -4.88 -2.02
C PHE A 115 17.18 -4.78 -3.16
N LEU A 116 16.06 -4.11 -2.95
CA LEU A 116 15.05 -3.89 -3.99
C LEU A 116 15.57 -3.00 -5.12
N ASP A 117 16.40 -2.01 -4.81
CA ASP A 117 17.03 -1.17 -5.82
C ASP A 117 18.05 -1.96 -6.67
N GLN A 118 18.81 -2.86 -6.06
CA GLN A 118 19.68 -3.79 -6.79
C GLN A 118 18.87 -4.72 -7.70
N ALA A 119 17.73 -5.24 -7.22
CA ALA A 119 16.85 -6.07 -8.03
C ALA A 119 16.28 -5.30 -9.23
N ARG A 120 15.86 -4.06 -9.03
CA ARG A 120 15.39 -3.17 -10.12
C ARG A 120 16.49 -2.87 -11.13
N ALA A 121 17.69 -2.57 -10.66
CA ALA A 121 18.85 -2.34 -11.51
C ALA A 121 19.24 -3.58 -12.33
N ALA A 122 18.98 -4.77 -11.81
CA ALA A 122 19.18 -6.03 -12.50
C ALA A 122 18.13 -6.33 -13.58
N GLY A 123 17.02 -5.59 -13.63
CA GLY A 123 15.99 -5.70 -14.66
C GLY A 123 14.59 -6.11 -14.15
N CYS A 124 14.38 -6.21 -12.84
CA CYS A 124 13.06 -6.47 -12.28
C CYS A 124 12.18 -5.22 -12.41
N LYS A 125 11.27 -5.19 -13.36
CA LYS A 125 10.37 -4.04 -13.59
C LYS A 125 9.22 -4.00 -12.57
N ASN A 126 8.62 -5.14 -12.28
CA ASN A 126 7.49 -5.27 -11.38
C ASN A 126 7.84 -6.24 -10.27
N ILE A 127 7.90 -5.73 -9.04
CA ILE A 127 8.19 -6.54 -7.86
C ILE A 127 6.96 -6.53 -6.97
N GLY A 128 6.35 -7.68 -6.78
CA GLY A 128 5.29 -7.90 -5.79
C GLY A 128 5.91 -8.13 -4.41
N ILE A 129 5.23 -7.67 -3.36
CA ILE A 129 5.68 -7.91 -1.98
C ILE A 129 4.80 -9.01 -1.38
N ILE A 130 5.44 -10.06 -0.88
CA ILE A 130 4.77 -11.11 -0.11
C ILE A 130 4.98 -10.78 1.37
N VAL A 131 3.89 -10.56 2.08
CA VAL A 131 3.93 -10.42 3.54
C VAL A 131 3.69 -11.81 4.12
N GLU A 132 4.72 -12.41 4.72
CA GLU A 132 4.52 -13.62 5.51
C GLU A 132 3.79 -13.25 6.79
N GLU A 133 2.54 -13.68 6.91
CA GLU A 133 1.85 -13.67 8.20
C GLU A 133 2.57 -14.66 9.10
N ALA A 134 3.14 -14.15 10.21
CA ALA A 134 3.67 -15.02 11.24
C ALA A 134 2.53 -15.85 11.82
N GLN A 135 2.63 -17.15 11.67
CA GLN A 135 1.83 -18.10 12.42
C GLN A 135 2.30 -18.15 13.87
#